data_8be6c4dc8d741a456968279a99b3180e
#
_entry.id   8be6c4dc8d741a456968279a99b3180e
#
_cell.length_a   1.000
_cell.length_b   1.000
_cell.length_c   1.000
_cell.angle_alpha   90.00
_cell.angle_beta   90.00
_cell.angle_gamma   90.00
#
_symmetry.space_group_name_H-M   'P 1'
#
loop_
_entity.id
_entity.type
_entity.pdbx_description
1 polymer ?
#
loop_
_entity_poly.entity_id
_entity_poly.type
_entity_poly.pdbx_seq_one_letter_code
_entity_poly.pdbx_strand_id
1 'polypeptide(L)'
;MKFLTAIILLTVAVAMADKDEDDWNFFKFQFGKKHSPKEEGKRRLNFLARKRAMEKHNKENKEWQMGENKFSDLSEDEKVSLLGAKPTIRRERLISREVAYPVLDRALPASIDYRTHKCMQPVKDQGQCGSCWSFATIVPLEFNSCNKTGTAVALSEQMMVDCDTGNGGCNGGMYDRAWQFIQAKGGVMKSSSYAYTSGTTGTPGTSCKFASTAVGAKVASFGWVTPYPDPTAIMTNLQSNGPLPSGIKVLNSLYSYASGVYSDPACILADENDIEHAVVIVGYGTTTATATVPATPYWIVRNSWGSGWGLSGYFFMKRGVNMCNIESWAAFVKVV
;
A
#
# COMPACT_ATOMS: atom_id res chain seq x y z
N MET A 1 38.23 29.47 28.35
CA MET A 1 37.73 28.30 27.58
C MET A 1 36.27 27.94 27.92
N LYS A 2 35.86 27.69 29.17
CA LYS A 2 34.47 27.28 29.52
C LYS A 2 33.39 28.27 29.10
N PHE A 3 33.60 29.60 29.16
CA PHE A 3 32.63 30.61 28.73
C PHE A 3 32.40 30.65 27.20
N LEU A 4 33.48 30.48 26.42
CA LEU A 4 33.35 30.47 24.96
C LEU A 4 32.61 29.24 24.46
N THR A 5 32.84 28.08 25.10
CA THR A 5 32.14 26.83 24.80
C THR A 5 30.63 26.94 25.10
N ALA A 6 30.26 27.61 26.23
CA ALA A 6 28.88 27.78 26.58
C ALA A 6 28.13 28.74 25.62
N ILE A 7 28.81 29.81 25.14
CA ILE A 7 28.21 30.73 24.16
C ILE A 7 28.01 30.02 22.79
N ILE A 8 29.00 29.24 22.34
CA ILE A 8 28.90 28.49 21.10
C ILE A 8 27.75 27.46 21.19
N LEU A 9 27.60 26.75 22.29
CA LEU A 9 26.49 25.80 22.49
C LEU A 9 25.14 26.50 22.51
N LEU A 10 25.03 27.69 23.10
CA LEU A 10 23.79 28.44 23.13
C LEU A 10 23.40 28.98 21.75
N THR A 11 24.35 29.52 20.97
CA THR A 11 24.09 30.02 19.62
C THR A 11 23.71 28.88 18.67
N VAL A 12 24.33 27.71 18.76
CA VAL A 12 23.97 26.51 17.99
C VAL A 12 22.56 26.03 18.37
N ALA A 13 22.21 26.02 19.66
CA ALA A 13 20.88 25.61 20.12
C ALA A 13 19.79 26.55 19.62
N VAL A 14 20.02 27.86 19.63
CA VAL A 14 19.08 28.86 19.10
C VAL A 14 18.91 28.70 17.58
N ALA A 15 20.00 28.57 16.83
CA ALA A 15 19.93 28.35 15.38
C ALA A 15 19.20 27.04 14.99
N MET A 16 19.38 25.98 15.78
CA MET A 16 18.64 24.73 15.58
C MET A 16 17.15 24.88 15.92
N ALA A 17 16.80 25.64 16.95
CA ALA A 17 15.42 25.88 17.31
C ALA A 17 14.67 26.70 16.24
N ASP A 18 15.33 27.72 15.66
CA ASP A 18 14.78 28.52 14.56
C ASP A 18 14.58 27.66 13.30
N LYS A 19 15.55 26.82 12.96
CA LYS A 19 15.41 25.88 11.84
C LYS A 19 14.27 24.89 12.05
N ASP A 20 14.14 24.30 13.24
CA ASP A 20 13.06 23.36 13.57
C ASP A 20 11.68 24.02 13.44
N GLU A 21 11.57 25.32 13.76
CA GLU A 21 10.32 26.09 13.61
C GLU A 21 10.00 26.37 12.14
N ASP A 22 10.99 26.77 11.35
CA ASP A 22 10.85 27.00 9.91
C ASP A 22 10.46 25.71 9.17
N ASP A 23 11.13 24.60 9.48
CA ASP A 23 10.84 23.27 8.91
C ASP A 23 9.40 22.84 9.23
N TRP A 24 8.95 23.05 10.48
CA TRP A 24 7.59 22.72 10.90
C TRP A 24 6.54 23.58 10.18
N ASN A 25 6.75 24.88 10.09
CA ASN A 25 5.83 25.79 9.40
C ASN A 25 5.77 25.51 7.90
N PHE A 26 6.91 25.19 7.27
CA PHE A 26 6.96 24.79 5.88
C PHE A 26 6.21 23.47 5.63
N PHE A 27 6.40 22.47 6.49
CA PHE A 27 5.67 21.21 6.42
C PHE A 27 4.15 21.42 6.52
N LYS A 28 3.69 22.23 7.50
CA LYS A 28 2.27 22.56 7.62
C LYS A 28 1.72 23.24 6.37
N PHE A 29 2.47 24.17 5.82
CA PHE A 29 2.08 24.86 4.59
C PHE A 29 1.99 23.89 3.40
N GLN A 30 3.03 23.08 3.20
CA GLN A 30 3.13 22.14 2.07
C GLN A 30 2.02 21.09 2.07
N PHE A 31 1.66 20.56 3.24
CA PHE A 31 0.66 19.49 3.37
C PHE A 31 -0.71 19.99 3.87
N GLY A 32 -0.94 21.30 3.90
CA GLY A 32 -2.22 21.89 4.30
C GLY A 32 -2.64 21.56 5.72
N LYS A 33 -1.67 21.37 6.64
CA LYS A 33 -1.92 20.95 8.02
C LYS A 33 -2.43 22.10 8.88
N LYS A 34 -3.51 21.82 9.62
CA LYS A 34 -4.06 22.73 10.63
C LYS A 34 -4.33 21.91 11.89
N HIS A 35 -3.69 22.28 12.99
CA HIS A 35 -3.83 21.60 14.28
C HIS A 35 -4.43 22.52 15.32
N SER A 36 -5.14 21.96 16.29
CA SER A 36 -5.56 22.69 17.46
C SER A 36 -4.36 23.07 18.34
N PRO A 37 -4.42 24.15 19.14
CA PRO A 37 -3.35 24.51 20.06
C PRO A 37 -2.94 23.37 21.01
N LYS A 38 -3.88 22.48 21.33
CA LYS A 38 -3.64 21.31 22.20
C LYS A 38 -2.81 20.23 21.49
N GLU A 39 -2.92 20.09 20.18
CA GLU A 39 -2.24 19.05 19.37
C GLU A 39 -0.93 19.54 18.77
N GLU A 40 -0.82 20.86 18.51
CA GLU A 40 0.30 21.46 17.77
C GLU A 40 1.67 21.02 18.30
N GLY A 41 1.88 21.07 19.61
CA GLY A 41 3.14 20.67 20.22
C GLY A 41 3.49 19.20 20.01
N LYS A 42 2.52 18.29 20.15
CA LYS A 42 2.70 16.86 19.94
C LYS A 42 3.00 16.54 18.46
N ARG A 43 2.26 17.18 17.56
CA ARG A 43 2.44 17.03 16.10
C ARG A 43 3.82 17.49 15.65
N ARG A 44 4.25 18.66 16.14
CA ARG A 44 5.59 19.19 15.86
C ARG A 44 6.68 18.24 16.36
N LEU A 45 6.57 17.70 17.57
CA LEU A 45 7.53 16.74 18.10
C LEU A 45 7.62 15.47 17.26
N ASN A 46 6.47 14.89 16.83
CA ASN A 46 6.42 13.75 15.96
C ASN A 46 7.11 14.02 14.62
N PHE A 47 6.81 15.16 14.01
CA PHE A 47 7.40 15.59 12.75
C PHE A 47 8.93 15.73 12.86
N LEU A 48 9.42 16.48 13.86
CA LEU A 48 10.86 16.70 14.04
C LEU A 48 11.64 15.40 14.32
N ALA A 49 11.08 14.53 15.14
CA ALA A 49 11.68 13.22 15.41
C ALA A 49 11.83 12.40 14.13
N ARG A 50 10.77 12.41 13.31
CA ARG A 50 10.75 11.68 12.02
C ARG A 50 11.69 12.32 11.00
N LYS A 51 11.72 13.65 10.92
CA LYS A 51 12.64 14.37 10.04
C LYS A 51 14.10 14.01 10.33
N ARG A 52 14.50 14.00 11.60
CA ARG A 52 15.86 13.59 12.00
C ARG A 52 16.15 12.13 11.64
N ALA A 53 15.17 11.23 11.79
CA ALA A 53 15.31 9.84 11.38
C ALA A 53 15.47 9.70 9.86
N MET A 54 14.71 10.47 9.06
CA MET A 54 14.84 10.52 7.61
C MET A 54 16.22 11.04 7.17
N GLU A 55 16.68 12.13 7.75
CA GLU A 55 18.00 12.71 7.45
C GLU A 55 19.14 11.72 7.74
N LYS A 56 19.07 11.03 8.89
CA LYS A 56 20.03 9.98 9.24
C LYS A 56 20.00 8.84 8.23
N HIS A 57 18.81 8.30 7.93
CA HIS A 57 18.65 7.21 6.98
C HIS A 57 19.20 7.58 5.60
N ASN A 58 18.83 8.74 5.07
CA ASN A 58 19.24 9.19 3.74
C ASN A 58 20.75 9.43 3.61
N LYS A 59 21.40 9.76 4.71
CA LYS A 59 22.87 9.88 4.76
C LYS A 59 23.56 8.50 4.69
N GLU A 60 23.00 7.51 5.36
CA GLU A 60 23.58 6.18 5.53
C GLU A 60 23.14 5.19 4.43
N ASN A 61 21.91 5.27 3.96
CA ASN A 61 21.32 4.33 2.99
C ASN A 61 21.41 4.87 1.55
N LYS A 62 21.85 4.03 0.62
CA LYS A 62 21.96 4.37 -0.80
C LYS A 62 21.01 3.59 -1.70
N GLU A 63 20.32 2.58 -1.17
CA GLU A 63 19.39 1.74 -1.93
C GLU A 63 18.03 2.41 -2.07
N TRP A 64 17.58 3.12 -1.02
CA TRP A 64 16.32 3.83 -1.00
C TRP A 64 16.37 5.06 -0.09
N GLN A 65 15.42 5.98 -0.27
CA GLN A 65 15.37 7.25 0.44
C GLN A 65 14.03 7.46 1.11
N MET A 66 14.04 8.14 2.24
CA MET A 66 12.87 8.64 2.96
C MET A 66 12.59 10.10 2.59
N GLY A 67 11.33 10.52 2.68
CA GLY A 67 10.89 11.90 2.46
C GLY A 67 9.69 12.27 3.31
N GLU A 68 9.49 13.56 3.46
CA GLU A 68 8.34 14.13 4.12
C GLU A 68 7.07 13.89 3.30
N ASN A 69 5.97 13.58 3.98
CA ASN A 69 4.66 13.41 3.36
C ASN A 69 3.56 13.66 4.40
N LYS A 70 2.30 13.53 4.00
CA LYS A 70 1.13 13.79 4.86
C LYS A 70 1.11 13.00 6.19
N PHE A 71 1.93 11.96 6.36
CA PHE A 71 2.01 11.14 7.58
C PHE A 71 3.13 11.56 8.53
N SER A 72 3.95 12.58 8.16
CA SER A 72 5.16 12.90 8.91
C SER A 72 4.90 13.43 10.33
N ASP A 73 3.70 13.92 10.63
CA ASP A 73 3.27 14.41 11.94
C ASP A 73 2.37 13.44 12.73
N LEU A 74 2.01 12.28 12.14
CA LEU A 74 1.13 11.31 12.79
C LEU A 74 1.78 10.62 13.98
N SER A 75 0.99 10.33 15.02
CA SER A 75 1.37 9.42 16.09
C SER A 75 1.35 7.96 15.62
N GLU A 76 1.93 7.05 16.40
CA GLU A 76 1.91 5.62 16.08
C GLU A 76 0.46 5.06 16.05
N ASP A 77 -0.38 5.45 17.01
CA ASP A 77 -1.79 5.03 17.07
C ASP A 77 -2.58 5.45 15.82
N GLU A 78 -2.31 6.65 15.29
CA GLU A 78 -2.98 7.13 14.07
C GLU A 78 -2.52 6.37 12.83
N LYS A 79 -1.27 5.94 12.77
CA LYS A 79 -0.78 5.11 11.68
C LYS A 79 -1.43 3.72 11.68
N VAL A 80 -1.68 3.13 12.85
CA VAL A 80 -2.36 1.83 12.96
C VAL A 80 -3.75 1.87 12.33
N SER A 81 -4.45 3.01 12.40
CA SER A 81 -5.77 3.18 11.76
C SER A 81 -5.74 3.09 10.22
N LEU A 82 -4.55 3.24 9.60
CA LEU A 82 -4.36 3.09 8.16
C LEU A 82 -4.15 1.62 7.74
N LEU A 83 -4.02 0.72 8.70
CA LEU A 83 -3.73 -0.69 8.49
C LEU A 83 -5.02 -1.50 8.65
N GLY A 84 -5.24 -2.46 7.76
CA GLY A 84 -6.50 -3.19 7.76
C GLY A 84 -6.45 -4.55 7.07
N ALA A 85 -5.28 -5.12 6.78
CA ALA A 85 -5.22 -6.51 6.34
C ALA A 85 -5.31 -7.44 7.55
N LYS A 86 -6.28 -8.36 7.54
CA LYS A 86 -6.48 -9.34 8.61
C LYS A 86 -6.56 -10.74 8.03
N PRO A 87 -5.43 -11.46 7.99
CA PRO A 87 -5.44 -12.85 7.58
C PRO A 87 -6.25 -13.65 8.60
N THR A 88 -7.24 -14.37 8.11
CA THR A 88 -8.21 -15.05 8.98
C THR A 88 -8.21 -16.55 8.84
N ILE A 89 -7.48 -17.05 7.86
CA ILE A 89 -7.37 -18.49 7.60
C ILE A 89 -5.89 -18.81 7.55
N ARG A 90 -5.48 -19.80 8.35
CA ARG A 90 -4.16 -20.39 8.18
C ARG A 90 -4.00 -20.82 6.72
N ARG A 91 -2.90 -20.44 6.11
CA ARG A 91 -2.51 -20.76 4.74
C ARG A 91 -2.73 -22.23 4.35
N GLU A 92 -2.60 -23.14 5.30
CA GLU A 92 -2.81 -24.58 5.15
C GLU A 92 -4.22 -24.96 4.62
N ARG A 93 -5.26 -24.16 4.90
CA ARG A 93 -6.61 -24.37 4.35
C ARG A 93 -6.77 -23.87 2.91
N LEU A 94 -5.83 -23.06 2.42
CA LEU A 94 -5.85 -22.51 1.07
C LEU A 94 -5.23 -23.47 0.05
N ILE A 95 -4.40 -24.41 0.49
CA ILE A 95 -3.76 -25.42 -0.32
C ILE A 95 -4.76 -26.43 -0.93
N SER A 96 -5.95 -26.57 -0.33
CA SER A 96 -6.98 -27.51 -0.80
C SER A 96 -7.77 -27.06 -2.04
N ARG A 97 -7.60 -25.82 -2.48
CA ARG A 97 -8.14 -25.36 -3.76
C ARG A 97 -7.02 -25.40 -4.78
N GLU A 98 -7.20 -26.20 -5.84
CA GLU A 98 -6.25 -26.34 -6.95
C GLU A 98 -5.67 -24.98 -7.34
N VAL A 99 -4.43 -24.73 -6.96
CA VAL A 99 -3.64 -23.62 -7.46
C VAL A 99 -3.21 -24.05 -8.87
N ALA A 100 -4.03 -23.74 -9.86
CA ALA A 100 -3.64 -23.93 -11.23
C ALA A 100 -2.53 -22.93 -11.56
N TYR A 101 -1.28 -23.39 -11.47
CA TYR A 101 -0.16 -22.63 -12.02
C TYR A 101 -0.39 -22.49 -13.52
N PRO A 102 -0.51 -21.28 -14.08
CA PRO A 102 -0.51 -21.14 -15.52
C PRO A 102 0.84 -21.63 -16.04
N VAL A 103 0.81 -22.70 -16.82
CA VAL A 103 2.00 -23.13 -17.57
C VAL A 103 2.20 -22.08 -18.65
N LEU A 104 3.28 -21.29 -18.54
CA LEU A 104 3.65 -20.36 -19.59
C LEU A 104 4.47 -21.11 -20.64
N ASP A 105 3.97 -21.15 -21.85
CA ASP A 105 4.73 -21.63 -23.02
C ASP A 105 5.83 -20.65 -23.47
N ARG A 106 6.00 -19.55 -22.75
CA ARG A 106 6.95 -18.48 -23.06
C ARG A 106 7.80 -18.13 -21.84
N ALA A 107 9.07 -17.76 -22.11
CA ALA A 107 9.94 -17.18 -21.10
C ALA A 107 9.31 -15.90 -20.49
N LEU A 108 9.50 -15.72 -19.18
CA LEU A 108 9.08 -14.49 -18.50
C LEU A 108 9.84 -13.28 -19.07
N PRO A 109 9.17 -12.15 -19.34
CA PRO A 109 9.85 -10.92 -19.73
C PRO A 109 10.77 -10.44 -18.59
N ALA A 110 11.83 -9.69 -18.94
CA ALA A 110 12.75 -9.13 -17.95
C ALA A 110 12.08 -8.18 -16.97
N SER A 111 10.99 -7.51 -17.39
CA SER A 111 10.18 -6.62 -16.55
C SER A 111 8.72 -6.57 -17.02
N ILE A 112 7.83 -6.27 -16.09
CA ILE A 112 6.43 -5.87 -16.34
C ILE A 112 6.17 -4.60 -15.55
N ASP A 113 5.50 -3.61 -16.16
CA ASP A 113 5.07 -2.38 -15.51
C ASP A 113 3.67 -1.97 -15.99
N TYR A 114 2.68 -2.20 -15.14
CA TYR A 114 1.29 -1.84 -15.45
C TYR A 114 0.90 -0.42 -15.04
N ARG A 115 1.80 0.38 -14.45
CA ARG A 115 1.46 1.74 -13.96
C ARG A 115 0.92 2.65 -15.06
N THR A 116 1.41 2.51 -16.29
CA THR A 116 1.00 3.31 -17.44
C THR A 116 0.04 2.58 -18.38
N HIS A 117 -0.39 1.37 -18.03
CA HIS A 117 -1.34 0.60 -18.83
C HIS A 117 -2.70 1.30 -18.87
N LYS A 118 -3.36 1.37 -20.03
CA LYS A 118 -4.64 2.06 -20.25
C LYS A 118 -5.76 1.64 -19.29
N CYS A 119 -5.67 0.44 -18.73
CA CYS A 119 -6.63 -0.11 -17.78
C CYS A 119 -6.27 0.15 -16.31
N MET A 120 -5.11 0.73 -16.02
CA MET A 120 -4.73 1.07 -14.65
C MET A 120 -5.39 2.39 -14.26
N GLN A 121 -6.33 2.32 -13.30
CA GLN A 121 -6.99 3.50 -12.77
C GLN A 121 -6.03 4.36 -11.94
N PRO A 122 -6.27 5.67 -11.76
CA PRO A 122 -5.48 6.52 -10.86
C PRO A 122 -5.37 5.95 -9.44
N VAL A 123 -4.27 6.27 -8.76
CA VAL A 123 -4.10 5.87 -7.35
C VAL A 123 -5.11 6.60 -6.48
N LYS A 124 -5.83 5.84 -5.66
CA LYS A 124 -6.86 6.33 -4.73
C LYS A 124 -6.29 6.45 -3.30
N ASP A 125 -7.04 7.09 -2.41
CA ASP A 125 -6.67 7.31 -1.01
C ASP A 125 -7.71 6.72 -0.08
N GLN A 126 -7.31 5.74 0.75
CA GLN A 126 -8.19 5.13 1.75
C GLN A 126 -8.49 6.07 2.93
N GLY A 127 -7.70 7.15 3.11
CA GLY A 127 -7.87 8.09 4.20
C GLY A 127 -7.76 7.45 5.59
N GLN A 128 -8.65 7.82 6.52
CA GLN A 128 -8.63 7.39 7.92
C GLN A 128 -9.43 6.09 8.20
N CYS A 129 -9.53 5.21 7.22
CA CYS A 129 -10.25 3.94 7.33
C CYS A 129 -9.32 2.78 7.00
N GLY A 130 -9.28 1.73 7.83
CA GLY A 130 -8.49 0.51 7.62
C GLY A 130 -9.05 -0.35 6.48
N SER A 131 -9.34 0.24 5.33
CA SER A 131 -9.97 -0.37 4.16
C SER A 131 -9.01 -0.75 3.04
N CYS A 132 -7.71 -0.81 3.30
CA CYS A 132 -6.70 -1.20 2.31
C CYS A 132 -7.05 -2.51 1.59
N TRP A 133 -7.67 -3.46 2.29
CA TRP A 133 -8.18 -4.71 1.74
C TRP A 133 -9.21 -4.49 0.62
N SER A 134 -10.10 -3.51 0.77
CA SER A 134 -11.09 -3.15 -0.24
C SER A 134 -10.43 -2.57 -1.49
N PHE A 135 -9.47 -1.65 -1.33
CA PHE A 135 -8.71 -1.09 -2.45
C PHE A 135 -7.92 -2.18 -3.19
N ALA A 136 -7.27 -3.07 -2.45
CA ALA A 136 -6.55 -4.20 -3.02
C ALA A 136 -7.49 -5.20 -3.75
N THR A 137 -8.73 -5.36 -3.29
CA THR A 137 -9.78 -6.14 -3.97
C THR A 137 -10.14 -5.55 -5.32
N ILE A 138 -10.31 -4.22 -5.38
CA ILE A 138 -10.89 -3.51 -6.52
C ILE A 138 -9.90 -3.35 -7.69
N VAL A 139 -8.63 -3.05 -7.43
CA VAL A 139 -7.64 -2.77 -8.49
C VAL A 139 -7.55 -3.89 -9.55
N PRO A 140 -7.40 -5.17 -9.20
CA PRO A 140 -7.35 -6.23 -10.22
C PRO A 140 -8.69 -6.44 -10.94
N LEU A 141 -9.82 -6.17 -10.29
CA LEU A 141 -11.14 -6.23 -10.95
C LEU A 141 -11.31 -5.12 -11.98
N GLU A 142 -10.93 -3.88 -11.64
CA GLU A 142 -10.91 -2.75 -12.58
C GLU A 142 -10.03 -3.05 -13.79
N PHE A 143 -8.80 -3.51 -13.54
CA PHE A 143 -7.83 -3.82 -14.58
C PHE A 143 -8.30 -4.94 -15.51
N ASN A 144 -8.71 -6.08 -14.94
CA ASN A 144 -9.10 -7.26 -15.73
C ASN A 144 -10.42 -7.05 -16.47
N SER A 145 -11.39 -6.33 -15.88
CA SER A 145 -12.62 -5.95 -16.56
C SER A 145 -12.34 -5.03 -17.75
N CYS A 146 -11.52 -4.00 -17.55
CA CYS A 146 -11.09 -3.12 -18.65
C CYS A 146 -10.32 -3.89 -19.72
N ASN A 147 -9.41 -4.78 -19.35
CA ASN A 147 -8.62 -5.56 -20.30
C ASN A 147 -9.50 -6.48 -21.17
N LYS A 148 -10.58 -7.00 -20.58
CA LYS A 148 -11.57 -7.84 -21.29
C LYS A 148 -12.52 -7.02 -22.17
N THR A 149 -13.01 -5.88 -21.69
CA THR A 149 -14.07 -5.09 -22.35
C THR A 149 -13.55 -3.93 -23.19
N GLY A 150 -12.28 -3.55 -23.03
CA GLY A 150 -11.69 -2.35 -23.62
C GLY A 150 -12.07 -1.04 -22.93
N THR A 151 -12.98 -1.07 -21.93
CA THR A 151 -13.51 0.13 -21.26
C THR A 151 -13.12 0.16 -19.79
N ALA A 152 -12.45 1.23 -19.38
CA ALA A 152 -12.07 1.45 -18.00
C ALA A 152 -13.26 1.96 -17.18
N VAL A 153 -13.61 1.23 -16.12
CA VAL A 153 -14.71 1.56 -15.20
C VAL A 153 -14.17 1.55 -13.77
N ALA A 154 -14.31 2.67 -13.07
CA ALA A 154 -13.96 2.75 -11.66
C ALA A 154 -15.03 2.04 -10.81
N LEU A 155 -14.59 1.15 -9.92
CA LEU A 155 -15.44 0.34 -9.05
C LEU A 155 -15.44 0.89 -7.61
N SER A 156 -16.45 0.49 -6.82
CA SER A 156 -16.70 1.03 -5.49
C SER A 156 -15.99 0.25 -4.38
N GLU A 157 -15.03 0.86 -3.75
CA GLU A 157 -14.45 0.40 -2.49
C GLU A 157 -15.45 0.54 -1.33
N GLN A 158 -16.30 1.59 -1.37
CA GLN A 158 -17.29 1.83 -0.33
C GLN A 158 -18.32 0.69 -0.23
N MET A 159 -18.71 0.10 -1.36
CA MET A 159 -19.61 -1.04 -1.35
C MET A 159 -19.05 -2.20 -0.52
N MET A 160 -17.71 -2.46 -0.61
CA MET A 160 -17.09 -3.49 0.21
C MET A 160 -17.14 -3.12 1.69
N VAL A 161 -16.75 -1.86 2.02
CA VAL A 161 -16.71 -1.36 3.40
C VAL A 161 -18.08 -1.42 4.09
N ASP A 162 -19.18 -1.14 3.36
CA ASP A 162 -20.51 -1.04 3.93
C ASP A 162 -21.33 -2.35 3.86
N CYS A 163 -21.06 -3.18 2.86
CA CYS A 163 -21.93 -4.31 2.53
C CYS A 163 -21.33 -5.68 2.87
N ASP A 164 -20.01 -5.78 2.90
CA ASP A 164 -19.34 -7.07 3.12
C ASP A 164 -19.23 -7.38 4.62
N THR A 165 -20.21 -8.10 5.12
CA THR A 165 -20.27 -8.52 6.53
C THR A 165 -19.27 -9.64 6.87
N GLY A 166 -18.62 -10.26 5.89
CA GLY A 166 -17.54 -11.22 6.07
C GLY A 166 -16.20 -10.55 6.39
N ASN A 167 -16.10 -9.24 6.15
CA ASN A 167 -15.00 -8.37 6.50
C ASN A 167 -15.44 -7.31 7.54
N GLY A 168 -14.49 -6.59 8.14
CA GLY A 168 -14.75 -5.68 9.26
C GLY A 168 -14.89 -4.20 8.87
N GLY A 169 -15.22 -3.85 7.62
CA GLY A 169 -15.34 -2.46 7.18
C GLY A 169 -14.02 -1.70 7.38
N CYS A 170 -14.04 -0.59 8.13
CA CYS A 170 -12.83 0.17 8.50
C CYS A 170 -11.93 -0.52 9.54
N ASN A 171 -12.41 -1.59 10.18
CA ASN A 171 -11.61 -2.39 11.12
C ASN A 171 -10.79 -3.48 10.43
N GLY A 172 -10.84 -3.53 9.11
CA GLY A 172 -10.02 -4.41 8.30
C GLY A 172 -10.74 -5.58 7.67
N GLY A 173 -10.03 -6.31 6.83
CA GLY A 173 -10.54 -7.44 6.06
C GLY A 173 -9.48 -8.06 5.17
N MET A 174 -9.94 -8.90 4.20
CA MET A 174 -9.08 -9.58 3.24
C MET A 174 -9.75 -9.64 1.86
N TYR A 175 -8.97 -9.54 0.81
CA TYR A 175 -9.45 -9.47 -0.59
C TYR A 175 -10.08 -10.77 -1.08
N ASP A 176 -9.64 -11.94 -0.63
CA ASP A 176 -10.26 -13.23 -1.00
C ASP A 176 -11.70 -13.34 -0.52
N ARG A 177 -11.99 -12.91 0.71
CA ARG A 177 -13.35 -12.82 1.24
C ARG A 177 -14.19 -11.80 0.50
N ALA A 178 -13.60 -10.65 0.19
CA ALA A 178 -14.28 -9.63 -0.59
C ALA A 178 -14.65 -10.14 -1.98
N TRP A 179 -13.79 -10.90 -2.67
CA TRP A 179 -14.16 -11.53 -3.93
C TRP A 179 -15.25 -12.60 -3.78
N GLN A 180 -15.21 -13.38 -2.71
CA GLN A 180 -16.28 -14.33 -2.40
C GLN A 180 -17.61 -13.60 -2.19
N PHE A 181 -17.61 -12.49 -1.44
CA PHE A 181 -18.79 -11.64 -1.27
C PHE A 181 -19.28 -11.06 -2.60
N ILE A 182 -18.39 -10.48 -3.43
CA ILE A 182 -18.75 -9.93 -4.74
C ILE A 182 -19.39 -11.00 -5.64
N GLN A 183 -18.83 -12.22 -5.63
CA GLN A 183 -19.37 -13.34 -6.39
C GLN A 183 -20.77 -13.73 -5.93
N ALA A 184 -20.97 -13.87 -4.62
CA ALA A 184 -22.28 -14.20 -4.02
C ALA A 184 -23.33 -13.08 -4.21
N LYS A 185 -22.88 -11.79 -4.20
CA LYS A 185 -23.75 -10.61 -4.37
C LYS A 185 -24.14 -10.38 -5.84
N GLY A 186 -23.48 -11.05 -6.79
CA GLY A 186 -23.71 -10.88 -8.21
C GLY A 186 -22.94 -9.74 -8.88
N GLY A 187 -21.96 -9.16 -8.19
CA GLY A 187 -21.04 -8.15 -8.73
C GLY A 187 -20.74 -7.02 -7.77
N VAL A 188 -19.85 -6.13 -8.21
CA VAL A 188 -19.47 -4.88 -7.51
C VAL A 188 -19.97 -3.67 -8.30
N MET A 189 -20.49 -2.67 -7.58
CA MET A 189 -21.02 -1.45 -8.17
C MET A 189 -19.91 -0.53 -8.71
N LYS A 190 -20.29 0.35 -9.67
CA LYS A 190 -19.46 1.46 -10.12
C LYS A 190 -19.28 2.48 -9.00
N SER A 191 -18.10 3.09 -8.90
CA SER A 191 -17.84 4.14 -7.91
C SER A 191 -18.70 5.39 -8.11
N SER A 192 -19.11 5.67 -9.35
CA SER A 192 -20.05 6.77 -9.66
C SER A 192 -21.41 6.60 -9.04
N SER A 193 -21.84 5.35 -8.74
CA SER A 193 -23.09 5.03 -8.08
C SER A 193 -22.94 4.79 -6.58
N TYR A 194 -21.72 4.61 -6.09
CA TYR A 194 -21.44 4.36 -4.68
C TYR A 194 -20.05 4.90 -4.33
N ALA A 195 -19.96 6.22 -4.14
CA ALA A 195 -18.71 6.93 -3.90
C ALA A 195 -18.06 6.57 -2.54
N TYR A 196 -16.72 6.60 -2.49
CA TYR A 196 -15.97 6.35 -1.26
C TYR A 196 -16.01 7.56 -0.32
N THR A 197 -16.51 7.36 0.91
CA THR A 197 -16.67 8.37 1.94
C THR A 197 -15.98 8.02 3.26
N SER A 198 -15.74 6.74 3.52
CA SER A 198 -15.16 6.26 4.79
C SER A 198 -13.75 6.78 5.06
N GLY A 199 -13.02 7.20 4.02
CA GLY A 199 -11.70 7.83 4.19
C GLY A 199 -11.73 9.15 4.96
N THR A 200 -12.84 9.88 4.89
CA THR A 200 -13.05 11.13 5.63
C THR A 200 -13.71 10.88 7.00
N THR A 201 -14.68 9.96 7.06
CA THR A 201 -15.43 9.70 8.29
C THR A 201 -14.73 8.77 9.27
N GLY A 202 -13.77 7.96 8.79
CA GLY A 202 -13.11 6.91 9.57
C GLY A 202 -14.01 5.71 9.91
N THR A 203 -15.25 5.69 9.40
CA THR A 203 -16.26 4.66 9.71
C THR A 203 -16.98 4.20 8.45
N PRO A 204 -17.51 2.95 8.43
CA PRO A 204 -18.44 2.51 7.38
C PRO A 204 -19.68 3.39 7.32
N GLY A 205 -20.37 3.35 6.18
CA GLY A 205 -21.73 3.92 6.06
C GLY A 205 -22.73 3.15 6.92
N THR A 206 -23.88 3.78 7.18
CA THR A 206 -24.91 3.25 8.08
C THR A 206 -25.73 2.09 7.50
N SER A 207 -25.67 1.89 6.17
CA SER A 207 -26.41 0.84 5.47
C SER A 207 -25.80 0.50 4.12
N CYS A 208 -25.93 -0.75 3.72
CA CYS A 208 -25.57 -1.22 2.38
C CYS A 208 -26.58 -0.71 1.33
N LYS A 209 -26.06 0.01 0.30
CA LYS A 209 -26.86 0.60 -0.80
C LYS A 209 -26.70 -0.17 -2.11
N PHE A 210 -26.54 -1.48 -2.05
CA PHE A 210 -26.34 -2.30 -3.25
C PHE A 210 -27.53 -2.20 -4.23
N ALA A 211 -27.21 -1.93 -5.50
CA ALA A 211 -28.15 -1.92 -6.61
C ALA A 211 -27.58 -2.74 -7.79
N SER A 212 -28.27 -3.81 -8.17
CA SER A 212 -27.79 -4.72 -9.25
C SER A 212 -27.68 -4.02 -10.61
N THR A 213 -28.48 -2.98 -10.86
CA THR A 213 -28.45 -2.16 -12.09
C THR A 213 -27.18 -1.29 -12.20
N ALA A 214 -26.47 -1.07 -11.10
CA ALA A 214 -25.25 -0.27 -11.03
C ALA A 214 -23.96 -1.11 -10.99
N VAL A 215 -24.07 -2.42 -11.18
CA VAL A 215 -22.90 -3.33 -11.22
C VAL A 215 -21.97 -2.96 -12.36
N GLY A 216 -20.67 -2.84 -12.07
CA GLY A 216 -19.63 -2.52 -13.01
C GLY A 216 -18.73 -3.70 -13.39
N ALA A 217 -18.58 -4.68 -12.49
CA ALA A 217 -17.83 -5.90 -12.73
C ALA A 217 -18.34 -7.07 -11.91
N LYS A 218 -18.05 -8.31 -12.38
CA LYS A 218 -18.39 -9.55 -11.70
C LYS A 218 -17.17 -10.46 -11.58
N VAL A 219 -17.07 -11.18 -10.47
CA VAL A 219 -16.03 -12.19 -10.23
C VAL A 219 -16.46 -13.51 -10.85
N ALA A 220 -15.62 -14.06 -11.73
CA ALA A 220 -15.78 -15.41 -12.27
C ALA A 220 -15.12 -16.45 -11.35
N SER A 221 -13.85 -16.25 -11.02
CA SER A 221 -13.07 -17.09 -10.12
C SER A 221 -11.92 -16.30 -9.49
N PHE A 222 -11.36 -16.81 -8.42
CA PHE A 222 -10.19 -16.26 -7.75
C PHE A 222 -9.42 -17.36 -7.04
N GLY A 223 -8.16 -17.09 -6.70
CA GLY A 223 -7.32 -18.03 -6.00
C GLY A 223 -6.03 -17.41 -5.51
N TRP A 224 -5.27 -18.21 -4.76
CA TRP A 224 -3.93 -17.85 -4.30
C TRP A 224 -2.91 -18.21 -5.36
N VAL A 225 -1.84 -17.40 -5.47
CA VAL A 225 -0.78 -17.62 -6.43
C VAL A 225 0.07 -18.83 -6.04
N THR A 226 0.38 -18.95 -4.76
CA THR A 226 1.22 -20.03 -4.22
C THR A 226 0.98 -20.20 -2.73
N PRO A 227 1.14 -21.42 -2.17
CA PRO A 227 1.05 -21.68 -0.74
C PRO A 227 2.29 -21.20 0.07
N TYR A 228 3.36 -20.78 -0.58
CA TYR A 228 4.61 -20.31 0.03
C TYR A 228 5.24 -19.21 -0.86
N PRO A 229 6.20 -18.42 -0.34
CA PRO A 229 6.86 -17.38 -1.12
C PRO A 229 7.52 -17.95 -2.38
N ASP A 230 7.04 -17.50 -3.53
CA ASP A 230 7.58 -17.89 -4.84
C ASP A 230 7.54 -16.70 -5.82
N PRO A 231 8.64 -15.95 -5.96
CA PRO A 231 8.70 -14.83 -6.88
C PRO A 231 8.42 -15.21 -8.34
N THR A 232 8.79 -16.43 -8.77
CA THR A 232 8.56 -16.89 -10.14
C THR A 232 7.09 -17.13 -10.41
N ALA A 233 6.39 -17.76 -9.46
CA ALA A 233 4.94 -17.94 -9.56
C ALA A 233 4.21 -16.58 -9.59
N ILE A 234 4.64 -15.58 -8.81
CA ILE A 234 4.08 -14.23 -8.83
C ILE A 234 4.32 -13.56 -10.18
N MET A 235 5.54 -13.61 -10.73
CA MET A 235 5.84 -13.05 -12.07
C MET A 235 4.99 -13.70 -13.16
N THR A 236 4.82 -15.02 -13.11
CA THR A 236 3.98 -15.80 -14.03
C THR A 236 2.51 -15.35 -13.95
N ASN A 237 1.99 -15.21 -12.73
CA ASN A 237 0.61 -14.79 -12.52
C ASN A 237 0.38 -13.32 -12.89
N LEU A 238 1.34 -12.42 -12.66
CA LEU A 238 1.26 -11.04 -13.17
C LEU A 238 1.06 -11.00 -14.69
N GLN A 239 1.81 -11.82 -15.43
CA GLN A 239 1.70 -11.89 -16.89
C GLN A 239 0.35 -12.44 -17.33
N SER A 240 -0.19 -13.43 -16.62
CA SER A 240 -1.41 -14.17 -17.04
C SER A 240 -2.70 -13.57 -16.49
N ASN A 241 -2.67 -12.98 -15.30
CA ASN A 241 -3.84 -12.55 -14.55
C ASN A 241 -3.85 -11.04 -14.23
N GLY A 242 -2.84 -10.27 -14.69
CA GLY A 242 -2.71 -8.84 -14.39
C GLY A 242 -2.29 -8.55 -12.95
N PRO A 243 -2.61 -7.38 -12.39
CA PRO A 243 -2.25 -6.97 -11.04
C PRO A 243 -2.70 -7.97 -9.96
N LEU A 244 -1.84 -8.17 -8.96
CA LEU A 244 -2.05 -9.15 -7.89
C LEU A 244 -2.06 -8.45 -6.52
N PRO A 245 -3.13 -8.50 -5.74
CA PRO A 245 -3.09 -8.04 -4.36
C PRO A 245 -2.19 -8.95 -3.53
N SER A 246 -1.55 -8.37 -2.53
CA SER A 246 -0.79 -9.09 -1.52
C SER A 246 -0.87 -8.40 -0.16
N GLY A 247 -0.61 -9.15 0.91
CA GLY A 247 -0.49 -8.62 2.26
C GLY A 247 0.96 -8.30 2.61
N ILE A 248 1.18 -7.23 3.38
CA ILE A 248 2.49 -6.86 3.90
C ILE A 248 2.45 -6.45 5.36
N LYS A 249 3.58 -6.65 6.06
CA LYS A 249 3.90 -5.94 7.29
C LYS A 249 4.34 -4.51 6.95
N VAL A 250 3.97 -3.54 7.78
CA VAL A 250 4.34 -2.14 7.61
C VAL A 250 5.26 -1.70 8.75
N LEU A 251 6.52 -1.46 8.45
CA LEU A 251 7.42 -0.81 9.40
C LEU A 251 7.27 0.72 9.35
N ASN A 252 7.66 1.38 10.44
CA ASN A 252 7.64 2.84 10.52
C ASN A 252 8.43 3.53 9.39
N SER A 253 9.47 2.89 8.90
CA SER A 253 10.29 3.34 7.78
C SER A 253 9.48 3.45 6.48
N LEU A 254 8.53 2.53 6.22
CA LEU A 254 7.74 2.52 4.99
C LEU A 254 6.81 3.72 4.87
N TYR A 255 6.26 4.27 5.98
CA TYR A 255 5.42 5.48 5.92
C TYR A 255 6.15 6.68 5.32
N SER A 256 7.47 6.74 5.49
CA SER A 256 8.33 7.81 4.96
C SER A 256 9.00 7.46 3.63
N TYR A 257 8.66 6.35 2.98
CA TYR A 257 9.26 5.99 1.70
C TYR A 257 9.06 7.09 0.65
N ALA A 258 10.13 7.44 -0.06
CA ALA A 258 10.11 8.42 -1.14
C ALA A 258 10.60 7.86 -2.48
N SER A 259 11.71 7.12 -2.50
CA SER A 259 12.28 6.59 -3.75
C SER A 259 13.26 5.44 -3.51
N GLY A 260 13.67 4.78 -4.61
CA GLY A 260 14.59 3.64 -4.58
C GLY A 260 13.89 2.31 -4.30
N VAL A 261 14.65 1.25 -4.04
CA VAL A 261 14.11 -0.09 -3.75
C VAL A 261 14.09 -0.30 -2.24
N TYR A 262 12.88 -0.25 -1.65
CA TYR A 262 12.69 -0.48 -0.22
C TYR A 262 13.26 -1.83 0.20
N SER A 263 14.18 -1.79 1.13
CA SER A 263 14.86 -2.95 1.70
C SER A 263 15.20 -2.63 3.16
N ASP A 264 14.45 -3.23 4.08
CA ASP A 264 14.65 -3.06 5.51
C ASP A 264 14.83 -4.44 6.15
N PRO A 265 16.03 -4.75 6.68
CA PRO A 265 16.31 -6.08 7.28
C PRO A 265 15.34 -6.46 8.40
N ALA A 266 14.76 -5.49 9.12
CA ALA A 266 13.76 -5.74 10.14
C ALA A 266 12.43 -6.26 9.56
N CYS A 267 12.25 -6.19 8.24
CA CYS A 267 11.08 -6.69 7.52
C CYS A 267 11.28 -8.07 6.89
N ILE A 268 12.34 -8.77 7.23
CA ILE A 268 12.53 -10.20 6.94
C ILE A 268 11.94 -10.97 8.13
N LEU A 269 10.69 -11.41 7.97
CA LEU A 269 9.88 -11.93 9.09
C LEU A 269 9.90 -13.46 9.12
N ALA A 270 9.87 -14.03 10.33
CA ALA A 270 9.78 -15.47 10.53
C ALA A 270 8.33 -15.99 10.40
N ASP A 271 7.33 -15.16 10.76
CA ASP A 271 5.91 -15.51 10.62
C ASP A 271 5.33 -14.86 9.35
N GLU A 272 5.00 -15.68 8.37
CA GLU A 272 4.39 -15.23 7.13
C GLU A 272 2.97 -14.68 7.30
N ASN A 273 2.32 -14.92 8.45
CA ASN A 273 1.00 -14.37 8.77
C ASN A 273 1.07 -12.99 9.42
N ASP A 274 2.27 -12.50 9.75
CA ASP A 274 2.44 -11.15 10.27
C ASP A 274 2.32 -10.12 9.12
N ILE A 275 1.07 -9.89 8.73
CA ILE A 275 0.67 -8.86 7.76
C ILE A 275 -0.43 -8.00 8.36
N GLU A 276 -0.49 -6.72 7.98
CA GLU A 276 -1.46 -5.76 8.51
C GLU A 276 -1.93 -4.75 7.46
N HIS A 277 -1.35 -4.77 6.26
CA HIS A 277 -1.71 -3.89 5.16
C HIS A 277 -1.84 -4.66 3.84
N ALA A 278 -2.84 -4.32 3.04
CA ALA A 278 -3.04 -4.90 1.71
C ALA A 278 -2.60 -3.91 0.64
N VAL A 279 -1.77 -4.37 -0.28
CA VAL A 279 -1.24 -3.63 -1.43
C VAL A 279 -1.45 -4.42 -2.71
N VAL A 280 -1.07 -3.86 -3.87
CA VAL A 280 -1.19 -4.57 -5.15
C VAL A 280 0.14 -4.57 -5.90
N ILE A 281 0.65 -5.74 -6.20
CA ILE A 281 1.81 -5.92 -7.08
C ILE A 281 1.34 -5.65 -8.52
N VAL A 282 1.93 -4.62 -9.16
CA VAL A 282 1.55 -4.18 -10.51
C VAL A 282 2.69 -4.33 -11.52
N GLY A 283 3.79 -4.93 -11.10
CA GLY A 283 4.93 -5.16 -11.97
C GLY A 283 6.17 -5.61 -11.22
N TYR A 284 7.23 -5.79 -11.97
CA TYR A 284 8.57 -6.11 -11.47
C TYR A 284 9.65 -5.65 -12.43
N GLY A 285 10.86 -5.52 -11.92
CA GLY A 285 12.04 -5.17 -12.69
C GLY A 285 13.32 -5.48 -11.93
N THR A 286 14.42 -4.97 -12.47
CA THR A 286 15.74 -4.96 -11.83
C THR A 286 16.38 -3.61 -12.07
N THR A 287 16.95 -2.98 -11.05
CA THR A 287 17.64 -1.70 -11.19
C THR A 287 18.94 -1.89 -11.99
N THR A 288 19.43 -0.81 -12.59
CA THR A 288 20.78 -0.79 -13.13
C THR A 288 21.78 -0.71 -11.98
N ALA A 289 22.86 -1.50 -12.04
CA ALA A 289 23.95 -1.39 -11.08
C ALA A 289 24.64 -0.02 -11.20
N THR A 290 25.01 0.53 -10.06
CA THR A 290 25.87 1.72 -9.95
C THR A 290 27.24 1.34 -9.35
N ALA A 291 28.16 2.31 -9.21
CA ALA A 291 29.43 2.04 -8.55
C ALA A 291 29.30 1.61 -7.07
N THR A 292 28.20 1.96 -6.41
CA THR A 292 28.00 1.72 -4.97
C THR A 292 26.79 0.84 -4.64
N VAL A 293 25.87 0.62 -5.60
CA VAL A 293 24.65 -0.18 -5.39
C VAL A 293 24.56 -1.24 -6.49
N PRO A 294 24.49 -2.52 -6.16
CA PRO A 294 24.34 -3.60 -7.14
C PRO A 294 22.97 -3.56 -7.81
N ALA A 295 22.85 -4.20 -8.97
CA ALA A 295 21.57 -4.41 -9.61
C ALA A 295 20.63 -5.18 -8.66
N THR A 296 19.49 -4.59 -8.34
CA THR A 296 18.56 -5.10 -7.33
C THR A 296 17.23 -5.44 -7.98
N PRO A 297 16.76 -6.70 -7.93
CA PRO A 297 15.42 -7.07 -8.37
C PRO A 297 14.37 -6.49 -7.42
N TYR A 298 13.25 -5.99 -8.01
CA TYR A 298 12.18 -5.36 -7.24
C TYR A 298 10.79 -5.68 -7.77
N TRP A 299 9.80 -5.55 -6.89
CA TRP A 299 8.39 -5.45 -7.20
C TRP A 299 7.99 -3.99 -7.37
N ILE A 300 7.12 -3.69 -8.33
CA ILE A 300 6.40 -2.43 -8.44
C ILE A 300 5.09 -2.61 -7.70
N VAL A 301 4.89 -1.87 -6.62
CA VAL A 301 3.76 -2.05 -5.71
C VAL A 301 2.91 -0.79 -5.68
N ARG A 302 1.61 -0.96 -5.92
CA ARG A 302 0.60 0.09 -5.79
C ARG A 302 0.06 0.10 -4.36
N ASN A 303 0.09 1.28 -3.74
CA ASN A 303 -0.48 1.54 -2.44
C ASN A 303 -1.84 2.24 -2.54
N SER A 304 -2.54 2.41 -1.43
CA SER A 304 -3.83 3.08 -1.28
C SER A 304 -3.75 4.33 -0.38
N TRP A 305 -2.60 5.00 -0.35
CA TRP A 305 -2.35 6.19 0.48
C TRP A 305 -2.33 7.50 -0.31
N GLY A 306 -2.96 7.51 -1.50
CA GLY A 306 -2.99 8.66 -2.40
C GLY A 306 -1.72 8.84 -3.22
N SER A 307 -1.81 9.64 -4.29
CA SER A 307 -0.69 9.91 -5.21
C SER A 307 0.39 10.83 -4.62
N GLY A 308 0.13 11.49 -3.50
CA GLY A 308 1.11 12.33 -2.80
C GLY A 308 2.10 11.55 -1.93
N TRP A 309 1.98 10.22 -1.85
CA TRP A 309 2.89 9.37 -1.11
C TRP A 309 3.78 8.56 -2.07
N GLY A 310 5.05 8.37 -1.71
CA GLY A 310 6.00 7.55 -2.46
C GLY A 310 6.18 8.03 -3.92
N LEU A 311 6.31 7.10 -4.84
CA LEU A 311 6.43 7.33 -6.28
C LEU A 311 5.05 7.50 -6.91
N SER A 312 4.38 8.61 -6.67
CA SER A 312 3.00 8.88 -7.12
C SER A 312 1.99 7.81 -6.67
N GLY A 313 2.12 7.37 -5.41
CA GLY A 313 1.28 6.35 -4.80
C GLY A 313 1.78 4.91 -4.98
N TYR A 314 2.94 4.75 -5.59
CA TYR A 314 3.63 3.46 -5.75
C TYR A 314 4.91 3.43 -4.92
N PHE A 315 5.46 2.24 -4.73
CA PHE A 315 6.80 2.04 -4.19
C PHE A 315 7.44 0.80 -4.81
N PHE A 316 8.77 0.75 -4.76
CA PHE A 316 9.51 -0.43 -5.16
C PHE A 316 9.95 -1.20 -3.92
N MET A 317 9.75 -2.50 -3.92
CA MET A 317 10.10 -3.38 -2.80
C MET A 317 11.02 -4.49 -3.29
N LYS A 318 12.09 -4.78 -2.57
CA LYS A 318 13.07 -5.82 -2.92
C LYS A 318 12.38 -7.16 -3.14
N ARG A 319 12.69 -7.79 -4.28
CA ARG A 319 12.13 -9.06 -4.73
C ARG A 319 13.08 -10.22 -4.45
N GLY A 320 12.51 -11.39 -4.13
CA GLY A 320 13.25 -12.64 -3.97
C GLY A 320 13.72 -12.91 -2.55
N VAL A 321 13.28 -12.09 -1.57
CA VAL A 321 13.62 -12.25 -0.14
C VAL A 321 12.39 -12.18 0.76
N ASN A 322 11.20 -12.30 0.18
CA ASN A 322 9.91 -12.16 0.88
C ASN A 322 9.83 -10.93 1.79
N MET A 323 10.33 -9.79 1.30
CA MET A 323 10.38 -8.54 2.06
C MET A 323 8.99 -8.19 2.60
N CYS A 324 8.87 -8.00 3.92
CA CYS A 324 7.61 -7.70 4.60
C CYS A 324 6.47 -8.69 4.27
N ASN A 325 6.76 -9.95 3.96
CA ASN A 325 5.81 -11.00 3.55
C ASN A 325 5.08 -10.79 2.22
N ILE A 326 5.52 -9.84 1.37
CA ILE A 326 4.84 -9.52 0.12
C ILE A 326 4.70 -10.72 -0.84
N GLU A 327 5.62 -11.67 -0.77
CA GLU A 327 5.63 -12.85 -1.66
C GLU A 327 4.77 -14.00 -1.11
N SER A 328 4.24 -13.88 0.11
CA SER A 328 3.48 -14.93 0.78
C SER A 328 1.98 -14.89 0.51
N TRP A 329 1.41 -13.71 0.17
CA TRP A 329 -0.03 -13.48 0.16
C TRP A 329 -0.58 -13.06 -1.19
N ALA A 330 0.16 -13.27 -2.27
CA ALA A 330 -0.28 -12.92 -3.60
C ALA A 330 -1.50 -13.76 -4.04
N ALA A 331 -2.53 -13.09 -4.57
CA ALA A 331 -3.74 -13.72 -5.08
C ALA A 331 -4.13 -13.15 -6.45
N PHE A 332 -4.97 -13.87 -7.19
CA PHE A 332 -5.50 -13.44 -8.48
C PHE A 332 -7.01 -13.52 -8.53
N VAL A 333 -7.62 -12.74 -9.42
CA VAL A 333 -9.06 -12.78 -9.72
C VAL A 333 -9.30 -12.75 -11.22
N LYS A 334 -10.27 -13.53 -11.68
CA LYS A 334 -10.78 -13.52 -13.06
C LYS A 334 -12.18 -12.91 -13.08
N VAL A 335 -12.48 -12.17 -14.12
CA VAL A 335 -13.79 -11.53 -14.34
C VAL A 335 -14.64 -12.29 -15.33
N VAL A 336 -15.96 -12.19 -15.17
CA VAL A 336 -16.96 -12.81 -16.08
C VAL A 336 -16.86 -12.21 -17.47
#